data_ec0eba99c3a58f7b0ed1f8b1c0607139
#
_entry.id   ec0eba99c3a58f7b0ed1f8b1c0607139
#
_cell.length_a   1.000
_cell.length_b   1.000
_cell.length_c   1.000
_cell.angle_alpha   90.00
_cell.angle_beta   90.00
_cell.angle_gamma   90.00
#
_symmetry.space_group_name_H-M   'P 1'
#
loop_
_entity.id
_entity.type
_entity.pdbx_description
1 polymer ?
#
loop_
_entity_poly.entity_id
_entity_poly.type
_entity_poly.pdbx_seq_one_letter_code
_entity_poly.pdbx_strand_id
1 'polypeptide(L)'
;MVRARRVCLASTLFAFFAAGFAPPARAEGERNDPAALYDVSLPIDGFIIVASSAAILVPYALSSRLITPTCPCASSSVNPIDRGVIGNASNTADTISNVTVGLAILAPPVADWLALGASRTLLDDVIVFTESLTLNSAVNTAVKYAVQRPIPRAYSDPQAAASPSSYRSFYSGHTSLAFAALSTASVTLDKRYGFTWQPWAVSVLIGASVGAERVLAGYHFYTDVVAGAVAGTAVGTLVPIAHLRSHRLRISIFRPETGEGAGIQIGGLL
;
A
#
# COMPACT_ATOMS: atom_id res chain seq x y z
N MET A 1 -4.82 -6.41 38.75
CA MET A 1 -4.20 -5.09 38.43
C MET A 1 -3.01 -5.27 37.50
N VAL A 2 -3.19 -5.66 36.24
CA VAL A 2 -2.13 -5.63 35.20
C VAL A 2 -2.84 -5.57 33.85
N ARG A 3 -3.27 -4.41 33.38
CA ARG A 3 -3.84 -4.23 32.00
C ARG A 3 -3.66 -2.83 31.41
N ALA A 4 -2.64 -2.07 31.81
CA ALA A 4 -2.50 -0.67 31.35
C ALA A 4 -1.12 -0.30 30.77
N ARG A 5 -0.36 -1.22 30.16
CA ARG A 5 0.99 -0.89 29.66
C ARG A 5 1.29 -1.22 28.18
N ARG A 6 0.31 -1.59 27.36
CA ARG A 6 0.59 -1.96 25.96
C ARG A 6 0.12 -0.98 24.87
N VAL A 7 -0.44 0.16 25.24
CA VAL A 7 -0.94 1.13 24.24
C VAL A 7 0.06 2.27 23.94
N CYS A 8 1.11 2.43 24.74
CA CYS A 8 2.01 3.60 24.63
C CYS A 8 3.18 3.44 23.62
N LEU A 9 3.46 2.24 23.10
CA LEU A 9 4.63 2.04 22.23
C LEU A 9 4.39 2.35 20.74
N ALA A 10 3.15 2.28 20.27
CA ALA A 10 2.84 2.57 18.86
C ALA A 10 2.81 4.08 18.56
N SER A 11 2.47 4.90 19.56
CA SER A 11 2.38 6.35 19.37
C SER A 11 3.75 7.05 19.35
N THR A 12 4.76 6.46 19.98
CA THR A 12 6.11 7.04 20.06
C THR A 12 6.95 6.83 18.80
N LEU A 13 6.70 5.77 18.03
CA LEU A 13 7.42 5.54 16.75
C LEU A 13 6.96 6.52 15.66
N PHE A 14 5.70 6.96 15.68
CA PHE A 14 5.17 7.91 14.70
C PHE A 14 5.66 9.35 14.93
N ALA A 15 5.89 9.73 16.20
CA ALA A 15 6.41 11.05 16.56
C ALA A 15 7.90 11.23 16.21
N PHE A 16 8.69 10.15 16.20
CA PHE A 16 10.11 10.19 15.84
C PHE A 16 10.34 10.39 14.33
N PHE A 17 9.44 9.89 13.49
CA PHE A 17 9.52 10.10 12.03
C PHE A 17 9.15 11.52 11.61
N ALA A 18 8.23 12.16 12.33
CA ALA A 18 7.79 13.54 12.04
C ALA A 18 8.76 14.62 12.55
N ALA A 19 9.52 14.35 13.61
CA ALA A 19 10.40 15.35 14.24
C ALA A 19 11.80 15.46 13.60
N GLY A 20 12.22 14.48 12.80
CA GLY A 20 13.55 14.44 12.17
C GLY A 20 13.63 15.08 10.77
N PHE A 21 12.51 15.38 10.13
CA PHE A 21 12.42 15.96 8.80
C PHE A 21 11.67 17.29 8.83
N ALA A 22 12.27 18.32 9.43
CA ALA A 22 11.87 19.67 9.05
C ALA A 22 12.33 19.87 7.59
N PRO A 23 11.41 20.07 6.60
CA PRO A 23 11.83 20.27 5.23
C PRO A 23 12.72 21.52 5.19
N PRO A 24 13.90 21.44 4.56
CA PRO A 24 14.66 22.66 4.29
C PRO A 24 13.79 23.64 3.50
N ALA A 25 13.91 24.93 3.80
CA ALA A 25 13.21 25.98 3.08
C ALA A 25 13.40 25.76 1.57
N ARG A 26 12.31 25.73 0.83
CA ARG A 26 12.25 25.44 -0.61
C ARG A 26 13.17 26.38 -1.38
N ALA A 27 14.37 25.95 -1.71
CA ALA A 27 15.23 26.69 -2.62
C ALA A 27 14.65 26.59 -4.04
N GLU A 28 14.64 27.71 -4.77
CA GLU A 28 14.04 27.82 -6.12
C GLU A 28 14.69 26.88 -7.15
N GLY A 29 15.92 26.36 -6.86
CA GLY A 29 16.65 25.38 -7.67
C GLY A 29 16.12 23.95 -7.62
N GLU A 30 15.38 23.57 -6.58
CA GLU A 30 14.83 22.19 -6.43
C GLU A 30 13.65 21.87 -7.34
N ARG A 31 13.03 22.88 -7.94
CA ARG A 31 11.92 22.68 -8.91
C ARG A 31 12.34 22.03 -10.22
N ASN A 32 13.61 22.01 -10.53
CA ASN A 32 14.17 21.54 -11.80
C ASN A 32 15.03 20.26 -11.63
N ASP A 33 14.90 19.53 -10.51
CA ASP A 33 15.56 18.23 -10.36
C ASP A 33 14.98 17.25 -11.38
N PRO A 34 15.77 16.80 -12.38
CA PRO A 34 15.32 15.86 -13.40
C PRO A 34 14.96 14.48 -12.80
N ALA A 35 15.44 14.16 -11.59
CA ALA A 35 15.08 12.95 -10.87
C ALA A 35 13.72 13.04 -10.17
N ALA A 36 13.17 14.25 -9.98
CA ALA A 36 11.90 14.46 -9.30
C ALA A 36 10.71 13.99 -10.17
N LEU A 37 10.10 12.88 -9.76
CA LEU A 37 9.05 12.19 -10.50
C LEU A 37 7.66 12.67 -10.12
N TYR A 38 7.43 12.93 -8.83
CA TYR A 38 6.12 13.19 -8.26
C TYR A 38 5.91 14.66 -7.89
N ASP A 39 4.65 15.11 -7.97
CA ASP A 39 4.20 16.40 -7.46
C ASP A 39 3.42 16.16 -6.16
N VAL A 40 4.06 16.48 -5.03
CA VAL A 40 3.57 16.20 -3.68
C VAL A 40 3.15 17.50 -3.00
N SER A 41 1.94 17.51 -2.47
CA SER A 41 1.38 18.56 -1.62
C SER A 41 1.31 18.08 -0.17
N LEU A 42 2.29 18.43 0.65
CA LEU A 42 2.35 18.00 2.05
C LEU A 42 1.04 18.17 2.85
N PRO A 43 0.27 19.27 2.71
CA PRO A 43 -0.99 19.39 3.43
C PRO A 43 -2.06 18.38 2.94
N ILE A 44 -2.14 18.14 1.63
CA ILE A 44 -3.17 17.26 1.04
C ILE A 44 -2.77 15.80 1.29
N ASP A 45 -1.59 15.41 0.88
CA ASP A 45 -1.12 14.02 0.96
C ASP A 45 -0.92 13.58 2.41
N GLY A 46 -0.42 14.50 3.26
CA GLY A 46 -0.36 14.30 4.69
C GLY A 46 -1.74 14.10 5.33
N PHE A 47 -2.74 14.88 4.92
CA PHE A 47 -4.13 14.67 5.37
C PHE A 47 -4.67 13.31 4.92
N ILE A 48 -4.44 12.90 3.66
CA ILE A 48 -4.87 11.61 3.13
C ILE A 48 -4.24 10.46 3.93
N ILE A 49 -2.94 10.53 4.19
CA ILE A 49 -2.22 9.52 4.99
C ILE A 49 -2.79 9.43 6.41
N VAL A 50 -3.02 10.57 7.08
CA VAL A 50 -3.57 10.58 8.44
C VAL A 50 -5.00 10.06 8.46
N ALA A 51 -5.86 10.51 7.55
CA ALA A 51 -7.25 10.07 7.44
C ALA A 51 -7.34 8.57 7.13
N SER A 52 -6.53 8.07 6.20
CA SER A 52 -6.45 6.65 5.87
C SER A 52 -5.96 5.82 7.05
N SER A 53 -4.95 6.32 7.79
CA SER A 53 -4.45 5.66 9.01
C SER A 53 -5.54 5.60 10.09
N ALA A 54 -6.31 6.66 10.28
CA ALA A 54 -7.45 6.66 11.19
C ALA A 54 -8.54 5.66 10.75
N ALA A 55 -8.84 5.60 9.45
CA ALA A 55 -9.80 4.64 8.89
C ALA A 55 -9.35 3.17 9.07
N ILE A 56 -8.05 2.92 9.25
CA ILE A 56 -7.53 1.60 9.63
C ILE A 56 -7.66 1.37 11.13
N LEU A 57 -7.11 2.29 11.92
CA LEU A 57 -6.91 2.07 13.37
C LEU A 57 -8.21 2.05 14.16
N VAL A 58 -9.18 2.91 13.82
CA VAL A 58 -10.44 3.02 14.56
C VAL A 58 -11.26 1.73 14.48
N PRO A 59 -11.54 1.14 13.31
CA PRO A 59 -12.26 -0.14 13.24
C PRO A 59 -11.51 -1.29 13.93
N TYR A 60 -10.17 -1.33 13.83
CA TYR A 60 -9.40 -2.35 14.53
C TYR A 60 -9.50 -2.22 16.06
N ALA A 61 -9.46 -1.00 16.60
CA ALA A 61 -9.64 -0.75 18.03
C ALA A 61 -11.06 -1.12 18.53
N LEU A 62 -12.06 -0.97 17.66
CA LEU A 62 -13.46 -1.25 17.96
C LEU A 62 -13.92 -2.65 17.48
N SER A 63 -13.01 -3.52 17.05
CA SER A 63 -13.36 -4.77 16.34
C SER A 63 -14.31 -5.68 17.14
N SER A 64 -14.17 -5.75 18.46
CA SER A 64 -15.08 -6.52 19.34
C SER A 64 -16.50 -5.94 19.42
N ARG A 65 -16.70 -4.68 19.05
CA ARG A 65 -18.01 -4.03 18.99
C ARG A 65 -18.63 -4.06 17.59
N LEU A 66 -17.79 -4.14 16.56
CA LEU A 66 -18.20 -4.08 15.15
C LEU A 66 -18.43 -5.47 14.54
N ILE A 67 -17.83 -6.51 15.11
CA ILE A 67 -17.90 -7.87 14.58
C ILE A 67 -18.54 -8.77 15.64
N THR A 68 -19.62 -9.47 15.23
CA THR A 68 -20.24 -10.53 16.02
C THR A 68 -19.90 -11.88 15.40
N PRO A 69 -19.20 -12.79 16.12
CA PRO A 69 -18.96 -14.14 15.64
C PRO A 69 -20.25 -14.88 15.30
N THR A 70 -20.30 -15.51 14.12
CA THR A 70 -21.50 -16.19 13.59
C THR A 70 -21.31 -17.70 13.42
N CYS A 71 -20.08 -18.22 13.50
CA CYS A 71 -19.83 -19.66 13.48
C CYS A 71 -20.29 -20.33 14.80
N PRO A 72 -20.66 -21.63 14.78
CA PRO A 72 -20.20 -22.70 13.88
C PRO A 72 -20.78 -22.61 12.46
N CYS A 73 -19.91 -22.62 11.46
CA CYS A 73 -20.25 -22.46 10.06
C CYS A 73 -20.10 -23.78 9.30
N ALA A 74 -21.08 -24.09 8.45
CA ALA A 74 -20.99 -25.28 7.62
C ALA A 74 -20.02 -25.08 6.44
N SER A 75 -19.10 -26.02 6.22
CA SER A 75 -18.18 -26.00 5.08
C SER A 75 -18.91 -26.02 3.72
N SER A 76 -20.14 -26.55 3.69
CA SER A 76 -20.98 -26.54 2.50
C SER A 76 -21.44 -25.15 2.06
N SER A 77 -21.40 -24.15 2.95
CA SER A 77 -21.71 -22.76 2.61
C SER A 77 -20.59 -22.04 1.83
N VAL A 78 -19.39 -22.63 1.81
CA VAL A 78 -18.24 -22.09 1.07
C VAL A 78 -18.29 -22.57 -0.38
N ASN A 79 -17.99 -21.67 -1.33
CA ASN A 79 -17.96 -22.02 -2.74
C ASN A 79 -16.96 -23.17 -3.04
N PRO A 80 -17.16 -23.96 -4.09
CA PRO A 80 -16.33 -25.15 -4.37
C PRO A 80 -14.84 -24.86 -4.53
N ILE A 81 -14.47 -23.69 -5.08
CA ILE A 81 -13.06 -23.29 -5.31
C ILE A 81 -12.36 -23.10 -3.96
N ASP A 82 -13.01 -22.42 -3.04
CA ASP A 82 -12.45 -22.05 -1.74
C ASP A 82 -12.52 -23.18 -0.69
N ARG A 83 -13.45 -24.13 -0.88
CA ARG A 83 -13.72 -25.18 0.13
C ARG A 83 -12.48 -26.02 0.46
N GLY A 84 -11.60 -26.25 -0.51
CA GLY A 84 -10.36 -27.02 -0.32
C GLY A 84 -9.33 -26.38 0.61
N VAL A 85 -9.53 -25.11 1.01
CA VAL A 85 -8.64 -24.40 1.94
C VAL A 85 -8.98 -24.68 3.39
N ILE A 86 -10.22 -25.14 3.68
CA ILE A 86 -10.68 -25.45 5.04
C ILE A 86 -9.82 -26.59 5.62
N GLY A 87 -9.22 -26.33 6.81
CA GLY A 87 -8.28 -27.25 7.45
C GLY A 87 -6.82 -26.86 7.31
N ASN A 88 -6.47 -25.93 6.42
CA ASN A 88 -5.12 -25.37 6.38
C ASN A 88 -4.81 -24.61 7.67
N ALA A 89 -3.60 -24.80 8.23
CA ALA A 89 -3.19 -24.18 9.50
C ALA A 89 -1.66 -24.08 9.65
N SER A 90 -0.91 -23.87 8.57
CA SER A 90 0.55 -23.81 8.61
C SER A 90 1.05 -22.54 9.29
N ASN A 91 1.67 -22.68 10.48
CA ASN A 91 2.32 -21.57 11.17
C ASN A 91 3.61 -21.13 10.46
N THR A 92 4.30 -22.05 9.79
CA THR A 92 5.47 -21.71 8.97
C THR A 92 5.08 -20.76 7.82
N ALA A 93 4.01 -21.08 7.09
CA ALA A 93 3.51 -20.23 6.03
C ALA A 93 3.05 -18.85 6.56
N ASP A 94 2.44 -18.81 7.74
CA ASP A 94 2.10 -17.53 8.39
C ASP A 94 3.34 -16.69 8.66
N THR A 95 4.39 -17.27 9.25
CA THR A 95 5.64 -16.57 9.54
C THR A 95 6.32 -16.08 8.24
N ILE A 96 6.41 -16.94 7.22
CA ILE A 96 7.03 -16.58 5.95
C ILE A 96 6.25 -15.42 5.30
N SER A 97 4.92 -15.48 5.25
CA SER A 97 4.12 -14.40 4.67
C SER A 97 4.31 -13.06 5.39
N ASN A 98 4.45 -13.07 6.73
CA ASN A 98 4.70 -11.86 7.52
C ASN A 98 6.08 -11.26 7.20
N VAL A 99 7.12 -12.10 7.05
CA VAL A 99 8.46 -11.65 6.67
C VAL A 99 8.46 -11.13 5.22
N THR A 100 7.88 -11.87 4.30
CA THR A 100 7.86 -11.50 2.87
C THR A 100 7.13 -10.19 2.63
N VAL A 101 5.95 -9.98 3.26
CA VAL A 101 5.25 -8.70 3.13
C VAL A 101 6.03 -7.55 3.79
N GLY A 102 6.70 -7.81 4.92
CA GLY A 102 7.58 -6.83 5.56
C GLY A 102 8.72 -6.40 4.62
N LEU A 103 9.34 -7.35 3.93
CA LEU A 103 10.39 -7.06 2.94
C LEU A 103 9.83 -6.32 1.73
N ALA A 104 8.64 -6.69 1.23
CA ALA A 104 7.99 -6.00 0.13
C ALA A 104 7.67 -4.52 0.44
N ILE A 105 7.40 -4.19 1.71
CA ILE A 105 7.16 -2.82 2.17
C ILE A 105 8.48 -2.07 2.37
N LEU A 106 9.51 -2.71 2.93
CA LEU A 106 10.73 -2.01 3.33
C LEU A 106 11.75 -1.88 2.20
N ALA A 107 11.83 -2.86 1.30
CA ALA A 107 12.86 -2.88 0.26
C ALA A 107 12.76 -1.70 -0.73
N PRO A 108 11.58 -1.28 -1.24
CA PRO A 108 11.50 -0.16 -2.17
C PRO A 108 12.03 1.16 -1.60
N PRO A 109 11.55 1.66 -0.45
CA PRO A 109 12.06 2.93 0.08
C PRO A 109 13.53 2.86 0.52
N VAL A 110 14.03 1.69 0.92
CA VAL A 110 15.46 1.50 1.20
C VAL A 110 16.27 1.56 -0.09
N ALA A 111 15.81 0.93 -1.17
CA ALA A 111 16.48 1.02 -2.47
C ALA A 111 16.52 2.45 -3.01
N ASP A 112 15.42 3.19 -2.89
CA ASP A 112 15.36 4.60 -3.26
C ASP A 112 16.30 5.46 -2.41
N TRP A 113 16.36 5.22 -1.12
CA TRP A 113 17.32 5.91 -0.24
C TRP A 113 18.78 5.65 -0.63
N LEU A 114 19.11 4.41 -0.98
CA LEU A 114 20.46 4.07 -1.43
C LEU A 114 20.82 4.72 -2.78
N ALA A 115 19.81 4.90 -3.65
CA ALA A 115 19.99 5.49 -4.98
C ALA A 115 20.02 7.03 -4.97
N LEU A 116 19.15 7.66 -4.16
CA LEU A 116 18.90 9.10 -4.18
C LEU A 116 19.53 9.85 -3.00
N GLY A 117 20.03 9.13 -1.98
CA GLY A 117 20.45 9.71 -0.71
C GLY A 117 19.31 10.40 0.03
N ALA A 118 19.64 11.19 1.06
CA ALA A 118 18.68 12.02 1.78
C ALA A 118 18.35 13.28 0.96
N SER A 119 17.34 13.21 0.10
CA SER A 119 16.95 14.25 -0.85
C SER A 119 15.45 14.58 -0.74
N ARG A 120 15.04 15.70 -1.36
CA ARG A 120 13.62 16.04 -1.48
C ARG A 120 12.88 15.02 -2.36
N THR A 121 13.53 14.54 -3.42
CA THR A 121 13.01 13.52 -4.31
C THR A 121 12.69 12.23 -3.56
N LEU A 122 13.59 11.76 -2.68
CA LEU A 122 13.31 10.62 -1.80
C LEU A 122 12.10 10.87 -0.90
N LEU A 123 11.98 12.08 -0.34
CA LEU A 123 10.83 12.40 0.52
C LEU A 123 9.51 12.32 -0.24
N ASP A 124 9.47 12.87 -1.46
CA ASP A 124 8.29 12.83 -2.32
C ASP A 124 7.93 11.37 -2.68
N ASP A 125 8.91 10.53 -3.00
CA ASP A 125 8.70 9.09 -3.26
C ASP A 125 8.15 8.36 -2.03
N VAL A 126 8.71 8.59 -0.85
CA VAL A 126 8.26 7.97 0.40
C VAL A 126 6.84 8.41 0.76
N ILE A 127 6.45 9.66 0.50
CA ILE A 127 5.10 10.15 0.72
C ILE A 127 4.11 9.42 -0.18
N VAL A 128 4.37 9.38 -1.50
CA VAL A 128 3.50 8.68 -2.47
C VAL A 128 3.42 7.19 -2.17
N PHE A 129 4.53 6.57 -1.82
CA PHE A 129 4.57 5.17 -1.40
C PHE A 129 3.71 4.93 -0.14
N THR A 130 3.88 5.76 0.88
CA THR A 130 3.12 5.66 2.14
C THR A 130 1.63 5.88 1.91
N GLU A 131 1.26 6.86 1.08
CA GLU A 131 -0.12 7.11 0.70
C GLU A 131 -0.74 5.90 -0.01
N SER A 132 -0.04 5.30 -0.98
CA SER A 132 -0.48 4.07 -1.64
C SER A 132 -0.80 2.96 -0.64
N LEU A 133 0.09 2.73 0.33
CA LEU A 133 -0.09 1.67 1.32
C LEU A 133 -1.22 1.96 2.32
N THR A 134 -1.33 3.21 2.78
CA THR A 134 -2.37 3.59 3.75
C THR A 134 -3.75 3.61 3.10
N LEU A 135 -3.90 4.12 1.88
CA LEU A 135 -5.14 4.06 1.11
C LEU A 135 -5.57 2.61 0.83
N ASN A 136 -4.65 1.77 0.34
CA ASN A 136 -4.93 0.35 0.12
C ASN A 136 -5.40 -0.33 1.41
N SER A 137 -4.74 -0.06 2.52
CA SER A 137 -5.07 -0.65 3.82
C SER A 137 -6.40 -0.12 4.38
N ALA A 138 -6.75 1.15 4.14
CA ALA A 138 -8.02 1.74 4.53
C ALA A 138 -9.18 1.11 3.74
N VAL A 139 -9.04 0.97 2.42
CA VAL A 139 -10.03 0.28 1.57
C VAL A 139 -10.18 -1.19 2.00
N ASN A 140 -9.07 -1.90 2.22
CA ASN A 140 -9.09 -3.28 2.71
C ASN A 140 -9.84 -3.39 4.05
N THR A 141 -9.57 -2.47 4.99
CA THR A 141 -10.23 -2.44 6.29
C THR A 141 -11.73 -2.20 6.14
N ALA A 142 -12.14 -1.22 5.35
CA ALA A 142 -13.55 -0.94 5.10
C ALA A 142 -14.29 -2.18 4.54
N VAL A 143 -13.69 -2.86 3.55
CA VAL A 143 -14.27 -4.08 2.98
C VAL A 143 -14.32 -5.22 3.99
N LYS A 144 -13.29 -5.43 4.80
CA LYS A 144 -13.28 -6.47 5.85
C LYS A 144 -14.40 -6.30 6.87
N TYR A 145 -14.63 -5.08 7.32
CA TYR A 145 -15.69 -4.79 8.29
C TYR A 145 -17.09 -4.76 7.67
N ALA A 146 -17.21 -4.49 6.37
CA ALA A 146 -18.48 -4.59 5.66
C ALA A 146 -18.87 -6.05 5.34
N VAL A 147 -17.91 -6.87 4.92
CA VAL A 147 -18.16 -8.25 4.46
C VAL A 147 -18.19 -9.27 5.61
N GLN A 148 -17.33 -9.08 6.61
CA GLN A 148 -17.19 -9.95 7.78
C GLN A 148 -17.10 -11.45 7.45
N ARG A 149 -16.36 -11.80 6.41
CA ARG A 149 -16.18 -13.19 5.99
C ARG A 149 -15.34 -13.95 7.02
N PRO A 150 -15.79 -15.14 7.52
CA PRO A 150 -14.95 -15.98 8.36
C PRO A 150 -13.71 -16.47 7.63
N ILE A 151 -12.57 -16.57 8.33
CA ILE A 151 -11.35 -17.18 7.80
C ILE A 151 -11.51 -18.70 7.67
N PRO A 152 -10.73 -19.39 6.81
CA PRO A 152 -10.80 -20.85 6.68
C PRO A 152 -10.68 -21.61 8.00
N ARG A 153 -9.81 -21.15 8.91
CA ARG A 153 -9.65 -21.77 10.24
C ARG A 153 -10.91 -21.75 11.10
N ALA A 154 -11.78 -20.73 10.95
CA ALA A 154 -13.01 -20.63 11.73
C ALA A 154 -14.03 -21.76 11.45
N TYR A 155 -13.86 -22.48 10.33
CA TYR A 155 -14.72 -23.63 9.97
C TYR A 155 -14.29 -24.95 10.63
N SER A 156 -13.07 -25.02 11.19
CA SER A 156 -12.50 -26.25 11.76
C SER A 156 -11.98 -26.08 13.19
N ASP A 157 -11.81 -24.85 13.67
CA ASP A 157 -11.26 -24.53 14.98
C ASP A 157 -12.28 -23.69 15.79
N PRO A 158 -12.86 -24.23 16.88
CA PRO A 158 -13.81 -23.53 17.73
C PRO A 158 -13.25 -22.25 18.37
N GLN A 159 -11.93 -22.20 18.67
CA GLN A 159 -11.31 -21.00 19.24
C GLN A 159 -11.21 -19.89 18.19
N ALA A 160 -10.84 -20.25 16.96
CA ALA A 160 -10.87 -19.33 15.83
C ALA A 160 -12.30 -18.85 15.57
N ALA A 161 -13.29 -19.74 15.58
CA ALA A 161 -14.70 -19.43 15.37
C ALA A 161 -15.26 -18.40 16.38
N ALA A 162 -14.79 -18.43 17.62
CA ALA A 162 -15.24 -17.52 18.68
C ALA A 162 -14.55 -16.12 18.64
N SER A 163 -13.51 -15.95 17.84
CA SER A 163 -12.73 -14.69 17.81
C SER A 163 -13.25 -13.70 16.78
N PRO A 164 -13.57 -12.44 17.13
CA PRO A 164 -13.95 -11.40 16.17
C PRO A 164 -12.89 -11.17 15.09
N SER A 165 -11.60 -11.38 15.39
CA SER A 165 -10.52 -11.23 14.42
C SER A 165 -10.61 -12.21 13.25
N SER A 166 -11.28 -13.35 13.46
CA SER A 166 -11.47 -14.38 12.45
C SER A 166 -12.55 -14.07 11.40
N TYR A 167 -13.25 -12.95 11.52
CA TYR A 167 -14.27 -12.53 10.56
C TYR A 167 -13.80 -11.42 9.63
N ARG A 168 -12.50 -11.44 9.28
CA ARG A 168 -11.87 -10.43 8.42
C ARG A 168 -11.09 -11.08 7.26
N SER A 169 -11.67 -12.15 6.66
CA SER A 169 -11.03 -12.89 5.58
C SER A 169 -11.02 -12.08 4.27
N PHE A 170 -12.15 -11.53 3.85
CA PHE A 170 -12.27 -10.89 2.54
C PHE A 170 -11.96 -9.39 2.62
N TYR A 171 -11.06 -8.90 1.78
CA TYR A 171 -10.06 -9.62 1.00
C TYR A 171 -8.71 -9.66 1.72
N SER A 172 -7.75 -10.46 1.20
CA SER A 172 -6.44 -10.67 1.84
C SER A 172 -5.63 -9.38 1.96
N GLY A 173 -5.42 -8.94 3.21
CA GLY A 173 -4.66 -7.72 3.50
C GLY A 173 -3.17 -7.85 3.19
N HIS A 174 -2.53 -8.98 3.53
CA HIS A 174 -1.12 -9.22 3.23
C HIS A 174 -0.87 -9.24 1.72
N THR A 175 -1.73 -9.94 0.97
CA THR A 175 -1.61 -10.00 -0.49
C THR A 175 -1.81 -8.62 -1.11
N SER A 176 -2.86 -7.88 -0.73
CA SER A 176 -3.09 -6.55 -1.29
C SER A 176 -1.99 -5.56 -0.95
N LEU A 177 -1.43 -5.66 0.26
CA LEU A 177 -0.35 -4.78 0.71
C LEU A 177 0.96 -5.07 -0.04
N ALA A 178 1.30 -6.35 -0.25
CA ALA A 178 2.46 -6.73 -1.06
C ALA A 178 2.32 -6.24 -2.51
N PHE A 179 1.15 -6.48 -3.13
CA PHE A 179 0.89 -5.99 -4.48
C PHE A 179 0.89 -4.45 -4.56
N ALA A 180 0.31 -3.74 -3.58
CA ALA A 180 0.32 -2.29 -3.57
C ALA A 180 1.75 -1.73 -3.46
N ALA A 181 2.55 -2.24 -2.53
CA ALA A 181 3.94 -1.82 -2.35
C ALA A 181 4.77 -2.04 -3.62
N LEU A 182 4.72 -3.24 -4.17
CA LEU A 182 5.54 -3.61 -5.32
C LEU A 182 5.04 -2.98 -6.63
N SER A 183 3.72 -2.74 -6.79
CA SER A 183 3.19 -2.02 -7.94
C SER A 183 3.56 -0.53 -7.89
N THR A 184 3.53 0.11 -6.73
CA THR A 184 4.01 1.49 -6.55
C THR A 184 5.49 1.58 -6.93
N ALA A 185 6.31 0.67 -6.43
CA ALA A 185 7.73 0.59 -6.80
C ALA A 185 7.92 0.34 -8.31
N SER A 186 7.08 -0.51 -8.92
CA SER A 186 7.15 -0.79 -10.36
C SER A 186 6.87 0.45 -11.20
N VAL A 187 5.88 1.27 -10.82
CA VAL A 187 5.61 2.55 -11.48
C VAL A 187 6.81 3.50 -11.34
N THR A 188 7.37 3.62 -10.12
CA THR A 188 8.54 4.47 -9.86
C THR A 188 9.75 4.04 -10.71
N LEU A 189 10.04 2.73 -10.76
CA LEU A 189 11.15 2.18 -11.52
C LEU A 189 10.95 2.33 -13.04
N ASP A 190 9.72 2.14 -13.54
CA ASP A 190 9.40 2.39 -14.95
C ASP A 190 9.62 3.86 -15.32
N LYS A 191 9.05 4.79 -14.56
CA LYS A 191 9.08 6.21 -14.89
C LYS A 191 10.44 6.87 -14.67
N ARG A 192 11.23 6.42 -13.71
CA ARG A 192 12.55 6.99 -13.40
C ARG A 192 13.67 6.36 -14.18
N TYR A 193 13.67 5.03 -14.33
CA TYR A 193 14.80 4.28 -14.88
C TYR A 193 14.48 3.53 -16.18
N GLY A 194 13.23 3.57 -16.67
CA GLY A 194 12.81 2.90 -17.90
C GLY A 194 12.68 1.37 -17.78
N PHE A 195 12.61 0.83 -16.54
CA PHE A 195 12.32 -0.59 -16.35
C PHE A 195 10.86 -0.86 -16.70
N THR A 196 10.60 -1.69 -17.71
CA THR A 196 9.24 -1.93 -18.22
C THR A 196 8.54 -3.09 -17.51
N TRP A 197 8.83 -4.34 -17.88
CA TRP A 197 8.11 -5.52 -17.37
C TRP A 197 8.75 -6.17 -16.14
N GLN A 198 10.06 -5.96 -15.91
CA GLN A 198 10.83 -6.66 -14.88
C GLN A 198 10.30 -6.42 -13.45
N PRO A 199 10.07 -5.16 -13.00
CA PRO A 199 9.51 -4.91 -11.68
C PRO A 199 8.11 -5.51 -11.51
N TRP A 200 7.30 -5.49 -12.56
CA TRP A 200 5.97 -6.10 -12.55
C TRP A 200 6.02 -7.62 -12.41
N ALA A 201 6.98 -8.27 -13.05
CA ALA A 201 7.20 -9.72 -12.86
C ALA A 201 7.59 -10.05 -11.41
N VAL A 202 8.46 -9.24 -10.80
CA VAL A 202 8.82 -9.37 -9.38
C VAL A 202 7.61 -9.14 -8.48
N SER A 203 6.78 -8.13 -8.77
CA SER A 203 5.54 -7.85 -8.05
C SER A 203 4.60 -9.05 -8.06
N VAL A 204 4.39 -9.66 -9.25
CA VAL A 204 3.54 -10.85 -9.38
C VAL A 204 4.12 -12.04 -8.63
N LEU A 205 5.41 -12.32 -8.76
CA LEU A 205 6.05 -13.47 -8.10
C LEU A 205 5.99 -13.36 -6.58
N ILE A 206 6.40 -12.23 -6.02
CA ILE A 206 6.41 -12.01 -4.56
C ILE A 206 4.98 -11.89 -4.03
N GLY A 207 4.11 -11.12 -4.68
CA GLY A 207 2.73 -10.95 -4.24
C GLY A 207 1.93 -12.25 -4.29
N ALA A 208 2.14 -13.08 -5.31
CA ALA A 208 1.51 -14.41 -5.41
C ALA A 208 2.05 -15.38 -4.36
N SER A 209 3.36 -15.34 -4.03
CA SER A 209 3.90 -16.18 -2.95
C SER A 209 3.27 -15.82 -1.60
N VAL A 210 3.16 -14.51 -1.27
CA VAL A 210 2.45 -14.05 -0.08
C VAL A 210 1.01 -14.58 -0.06
N GLY A 211 0.32 -14.51 -1.19
CA GLY A 211 -1.04 -15.03 -1.31
C GLY A 211 -1.14 -16.54 -1.04
N ALA A 212 -0.25 -17.33 -1.64
CA ALA A 212 -0.19 -18.78 -1.44
C ALA A 212 0.09 -19.14 0.04
N GLU A 213 1.02 -18.42 0.67
CA GLU A 213 1.35 -18.60 2.09
C GLU A 213 0.15 -18.28 2.99
N ARG A 214 -0.65 -17.25 2.69
CA ARG A 214 -1.87 -16.90 3.43
C ARG A 214 -2.95 -17.97 3.29
N VAL A 215 -3.05 -18.63 2.13
CA VAL A 215 -3.94 -19.78 1.91
C VAL A 215 -3.48 -20.98 2.73
N LEU A 216 -2.19 -21.33 2.66
CA LEU A 216 -1.60 -22.43 3.43
C LEU A 216 -1.69 -22.20 4.94
N ALA A 217 -1.58 -20.97 5.37
CA ALA A 217 -1.74 -20.56 6.76
C ALA A 217 -3.21 -20.63 7.23
N GLY A 218 -4.21 -20.82 6.35
CA GLY A 218 -5.61 -20.91 6.69
C GLY A 218 -6.24 -19.58 7.13
N TYR A 219 -5.68 -18.46 6.72
CA TYR A 219 -6.23 -17.11 7.01
C TYR A 219 -7.08 -16.58 5.87
N HIS A 220 -6.86 -17.03 4.63
CA HIS A 220 -7.54 -16.52 3.45
C HIS A 220 -7.90 -17.64 2.48
N PHE A 221 -9.00 -17.45 1.79
CA PHE A 221 -9.41 -18.28 0.67
C PHE A 221 -8.72 -17.83 -0.63
N TYR A 222 -8.75 -18.65 -1.68
CA TYR A 222 -8.22 -18.30 -3.00
C TYR A 222 -8.86 -17.01 -3.55
N THR A 223 -10.19 -16.89 -3.40
CA THR A 223 -10.91 -15.68 -3.87
C THR A 223 -10.51 -14.43 -3.11
N ASP A 224 -10.18 -14.53 -1.80
CA ASP A 224 -9.69 -13.40 -1.00
C ASP A 224 -8.32 -12.92 -1.50
N VAL A 225 -7.46 -13.87 -1.88
CA VAL A 225 -6.11 -13.59 -2.40
C VAL A 225 -6.17 -12.92 -3.77
N VAL A 226 -6.99 -13.46 -4.69
CA VAL A 226 -7.15 -12.87 -6.02
C VAL A 226 -7.73 -11.46 -5.93
N ALA A 227 -8.79 -11.26 -5.13
CA ALA A 227 -9.35 -9.92 -4.90
C ALA A 227 -8.32 -8.97 -4.28
N GLY A 228 -7.50 -9.46 -3.33
CA GLY A 228 -6.41 -8.69 -2.72
C GLY A 228 -5.34 -8.29 -3.73
N ALA A 229 -4.94 -9.20 -4.62
CA ALA A 229 -3.97 -8.91 -5.68
C ALA A 229 -4.47 -7.81 -6.64
N VAL A 230 -5.73 -7.92 -7.08
CA VAL A 230 -6.36 -6.92 -7.98
C VAL A 230 -6.45 -5.56 -7.29
N ALA A 231 -6.97 -5.51 -6.06
CA ALA A 231 -7.13 -4.26 -5.31
C ALA A 231 -5.78 -3.60 -5.02
N GLY A 232 -4.79 -4.39 -4.55
CA GLY A 232 -3.45 -3.90 -4.27
C GLY A 232 -2.75 -3.34 -5.50
N THR A 233 -2.81 -4.09 -6.63
CA THR A 233 -2.26 -3.61 -7.91
C THR A 233 -2.94 -2.32 -8.36
N ALA A 234 -4.27 -2.24 -8.28
CA ALA A 234 -5.00 -1.05 -8.70
C ALA A 234 -4.58 0.19 -7.89
N VAL A 235 -4.60 0.11 -6.55
CA VAL A 235 -4.21 1.25 -5.70
C VAL A 235 -2.74 1.59 -5.87
N GLY A 236 -1.85 0.57 -5.84
CA GLY A 236 -0.40 0.75 -5.99
C GLY A 236 0.02 1.29 -7.37
N THR A 237 -0.86 1.22 -8.37
CA THR A 237 -0.63 1.80 -9.69
C THR A 237 -1.26 3.19 -9.82
N LEU A 238 -2.51 3.34 -9.38
CA LEU A 238 -3.27 4.58 -9.59
C LEU A 238 -2.74 5.74 -8.75
N VAL A 239 -2.34 5.49 -7.49
CA VAL A 239 -1.82 6.54 -6.62
C VAL A 239 -0.55 7.18 -7.18
N PRO A 240 0.54 6.44 -7.49
CA PRO A 240 1.72 7.07 -8.06
C PRO A 240 1.45 7.72 -9.43
N ILE A 241 0.59 7.13 -10.28
CA ILE A 241 0.22 7.76 -11.56
C ILE A 241 -0.47 9.10 -11.35
N ALA A 242 -1.34 9.22 -10.35
CA ALA A 242 -2.03 10.48 -10.04
C ALA A 242 -1.06 11.58 -9.57
N HIS A 243 0.08 11.19 -9.00
CA HIS A 243 1.12 12.12 -8.55
C HIS A 243 2.20 12.42 -9.59
N LEU A 244 2.17 11.75 -10.77
CA LEU A 244 3.17 12.05 -11.79
C LEU A 244 3.13 13.53 -12.17
N ARG A 245 4.31 14.15 -12.16
CA ARG A 245 4.45 15.51 -12.69
C ARG A 245 4.01 15.53 -14.14
N SER A 246 2.93 16.23 -14.43
CA SER A 246 2.55 16.47 -15.81
C SER A 246 3.63 17.36 -16.43
N HIS A 247 4.31 16.87 -17.46
CA HIS A 247 5.14 17.71 -18.32
C HIS A 247 4.19 18.71 -19.01
N ARG A 248 3.96 19.86 -18.38
CA ARG A 248 3.17 20.92 -18.98
C ARG A 248 3.92 21.36 -20.21
N LEU A 249 3.30 21.14 -21.38
CA LEU A 249 3.71 21.82 -22.59
C LEU A 249 3.77 23.32 -22.28
N ARG A 250 4.98 23.88 -22.19
CA ARG A 250 5.15 25.32 -22.06
C ARG A 250 4.98 25.92 -23.46
N ILE A 251 3.84 26.50 -23.69
CA ILE A 251 3.61 27.35 -24.86
C ILE A 251 4.06 28.74 -24.44
N SER A 252 5.19 29.20 -24.96
CA SER A 252 5.66 30.57 -24.77
C SER A 252 5.58 31.31 -26.10
N ILE A 253 5.05 32.53 -26.05
CA ILE A 253 5.10 33.45 -27.17
C ILE A 253 6.37 34.28 -27.03
N PHE A 254 7.30 34.16 -27.96
CA PHE A 254 8.49 35.01 -27.97
C PHE A 254 8.39 36.03 -29.12
N ARG A 255 8.89 37.24 -28.88
CA ARG A 255 9.15 38.23 -29.92
C ARG A 255 10.62 38.22 -30.24
N PRO A 256 11.03 37.97 -31.50
CA PRO A 256 12.39 38.12 -31.91
C PRO A 256 12.87 39.58 -31.69
N GLU A 257 14.09 39.76 -31.28
CA GLU A 257 14.68 41.12 -31.09
C GLU A 257 14.71 41.96 -32.38
N THR A 258 14.51 41.34 -33.53
CA THR A 258 14.44 41.98 -34.84
C THR A 258 13.12 42.67 -35.16
N GLY A 259 12.13 42.64 -34.25
CA GLY A 259 10.96 43.52 -34.31
C GLY A 259 9.80 43.08 -35.24
N GLU A 260 9.97 42.09 -36.10
CA GLU A 260 8.92 41.62 -37.00
C GLU A 260 8.53 40.14 -36.71
N GLY A 261 7.32 39.96 -36.25
CA GLY A 261 6.71 38.66 -36.03
C GLY A 261 6.67 38.20 -34.54
N ALA A 262 5.63 37.44 -34.18
CA ALA A 262 5.57 36.68 -32.92
C ALA A 262 5.75 35.22 -33.22
N GLY A 263 6.62 34.55 -32.54
CA GLY A 263 6.80 33.10 -32.62
C GLY A 263 6.16 32.39 -31.44
N ILE A 264 5.63 31.20 -31.68
CA ILE A 264 5.16 30.30 -30.62
C ILE A 264 6.23 29.24 -30.41
N GLN A 265 6.80 29.22 -29.22
CA GLN A 265 7.71 28.15 -28.80
C GLN A 265 6.93 27.13 -27.99
N ILE A 266 6.86 25.91 -28.47
CA ILE A 266 6.31 24.76 -27.73
C ILE A 266 7.51 24.01 -27.20
N GLY A 267 7.76 24.14 -25.90
CA GLY A 267 8.84 23.41 -25.20
C GLY A 267 8.19 22.40 -24.23
N GLY A 268 8.56 21.14 -24.35
CA GLY A 268 8.33 20.08 -23.37
C GLY A 268 9.57 19.21 -23.39
N LEU A 269 10.06 18.81 -22.23
CA LEU A 269 11.01 17.70 -22.15
C LEU A 269 10.19 16.42 -22.42
N LEU A 270 10.53 15.72 -23.48
CA LEU A 270 10.05 14.36 -23.80
C LEU A 270 10.65 13.37 -22.82
#